data_ad4d6bd71f81fe78d5ec85adf69a72de
#
_entry.id   ad4d6bd71f81fe78d5ec85adf69a72de
#
_cell.length_a   1.000
_cell.length_b   1.000
_cell.length_c   1.000
_cell.angle_alpha   90.00
_cell.angle_beta   90.00
_cell.angle_gamma   90.00
#
_symmetry.space_group_name_H-M   'P 1'
#
loop_
_entity.id
_entity.type
_entity.pdbx_description
1 polymer ?
#
loop_
_entity_poly.entity_id
_entity_poly.type
_entity_poly.pdbx_seq_one_letter_code
_entity_poly.pdbx_strand_id
1 'polypeptide(L)'
;MLYQLREGQRSFAQPLSDWAQSMFKLYGNPHSLLSYMPFSNNIAAGFELLHRMGKEYAKPPFDLPETVIDGHQVPVTEKVVVDKPFCNLIRFERHLPPSLQQHADDPVVLIVAPLSGHHATLLRDTVRAMLPDNQVYITDWVDA
;
A
#
# COMPACT_ATOMS: atom_id res chain seq x y z
N MET A 1 -17.26 3.23 -19.83
CA MET A 1 -18.58 3.08 -19.18
C MET A 1 -18.50 2.37 -17.82
N LEU A 2 -17.94 1.16 -17.71
CA LEU A 2 -17.82 0.46 -16.41
C LEU A 2 -16.97 1.20 -15.38
N TYR A 3 -15.92 1.88 -15.81
CA TYR A 3 -15.03 2.67 -14.95
C TYR A 3 -15.76 3.87 -14.32
N GLN A 4 -16.52 4.63 -15.12
CA GLN A 4 -17.31 5.79 -14.63
C GLN A 4 -18.41 5.37 -13.65
N LEU A 5 -18.99 4.17 -13.83
CA LEU A 5 -19.95 3.58 -12.89
C LEU A 5 -19.29 3.24 -11.56
N ARG A 6 -18.04 2.74 -11.58
CA ARG A 6 -17.27 2.39 -10.39
C ARG A 6 -16.81 3.64 -9.61
N GLU A 7 -16.42 4.70 -10.31
CA GLU A 7 -16.09 5.97 -9.69
C GLU A 7 -17.31 6.68 -9.06
N GLY A 8 -18.47 6.61 -9.73
CA GLY A 8 -19.73 7.08 -9.16
C GLY A 8 -20.15 6.29 -7.91
N GLN A 9 -19.89 4.99 -7.86
CA GLN A 9 -20.09 4.17 -6.65
C GLN A 9 -19.10 4.52 -5.53
N ARG A 10 -17.86 4.85 -5.86
CA ARG A 10 -16.82 5.28 -4.90
C ARG A 10 -17.20 6.58 -4.17
N SER A 11 -17.69 7.57 -4.90
CA SER A 11 -18.09 8.87 -4.32
C SER A 11 -19.27 8.76 -3.34
N PHE A 12 -20.10 7.73 -3.47
CA PHE A 12 -21.19 7.43 -2.52
C PHE A 12 -20.74 6.53 -1.36
N ALA A 13 -19.68 5.74 -1.55
CA ALA A 13 -19.22 4.80 -0.53
C ALA A 13 -18.50 5.49 0.64
N GLN A 14 -17.76 6.59 0.41
CA GLN A 14 -17.05 7.32 1.47
C GLN A 14 -18.00 7.94 2.51
N PRO A 15 -19.02 8.75 2.16
CA PRO A 15 -19.96 9.30 3.15
C PRO A 15 -20.71 8.22 3.92
N LEU A 16 -21.04 7.10 3.25
CA LEU A 16 -21.71 5.96 3.89
C LEU A 16 -20.78 5.25 4.87
N SER A 17 -19.49 5.12 4.54
CA SER A 17 -18.47 4.56 5.42
C SER A 17 -18.26 5.41 6.68
N ASP A 18 -18.19 6.73 6.53
CA ASP A 18 -18.01 7.68 7.64
C ASP A 18 -19.23 7.70 8.57
N TRP A 19 -20.44 7.63 7.98
CA TRP A 19 -21.67 7.48 8.73
C TRP A 19 -21.70 6.16 9.48
N ALA A 20 -21.34 5.05 8.85
CA ALA A 20 -21.28 3.74 9.48
C ALA A 20 -20.26 3.71 10.63
N GLN A 21 -19.10 4.38 10.49
CA GLN A 21 -18.13 4.52 11.58
C GLN A 21 -18.71 5.28 12.79
N SER A 22 -19.49 6.33 12.52
CA SER A 22 -20.14 7.11 13.58
C SER A 22 -21.18 6.26 14.32
N MET A 23 -21.96 5.47 13.61
CA MET A 23 -22.93 4.53 14.20
C MET A 23 -22.23 3.42 14.98
N PHE A 24 -21.16 2.83 14.45
CA PHE A 24 -20.34 1.86 15.19
C PHE A 24 -19.87 2.42 16.55
N LYS A 25 -19.34 3.66 16.55
CA LYS A 25 -18.90 4.31 17.80
C LYS A 25 -20.05 4.55 18.79
N LEU A 26 -21.25 4.84 18.31
CA LEU A 26 -22.42 5.06 19.15
C LEU A 26 -22.93 3.77 19.81
N TYR A 27 -23.04 2.69 19.06
CA TYR A 27 -23.53 1.39 19.55
C TYR A 27 -22.49 0.60 20.33
N GLY A 28 -21.20 0.76 19.99
CA GLY A 28 -20.08 0.06 20.63
C GLY A 28 -19.49 0.79 21.85
N ASN A 29 -19.89 2.04 22.12
CA ASN A 29 -19.35 2.80 23.25
C ASN A 29 -20.11 2.42 24.54
N PRO A 30 -19.43 1.89 25.58
CA PRO A 30 -20.05 1.51 26.84
C PRO A 30 -20.69 2.68 27.60
N HIS A 31 -20.33 3.93 27.27
CA HIS A 31 -20.93 5.14 27.85
C HIS A 31 -22.14 5.67 27.06
N SER A 32 -22.50 5.02 25.95
CA SER A 32 -23.69 5.38 25.15
C SER A 32 -24.91 4.64 25.66
N LEU A 33 -26.06 5.33 25.73
CA LEU A 33 -27.34 4.69 26.03
C LEU A 33 -27.74 3.63 25.03
N LEU A 34 -27.26 3.74 23.79
CA LEU A 34 -27.55 2.79 22.70
C LEU A 34 -26.82 1.45 22.88
N SER A 35 -25.72 1.41 23.66
CA SER A 35 -24.99 0.16 23.92
C SER A 35 -25.77 -0.80 24.84
N TYR A 36 -26.75 -0.31 25.59
CA TYR A 36 -27.60 -1.11 26.46
C TYR A 36 -28.82 -1.70 25.72
N MET A 37 -29.03 -1.36 24.47
CA MET A 37 -30.13 -1.93 23.67
C MET A 37 -29.88 -3.41 23.35
N PRO A 38 -30.93 -4.24 23.28
CA PRO A 38 -30.80 -5.62 22.82
C PRO A 38 -30.16 -5.64 21.42
N PHE A 39 -29.21 -6.54 21.19
CA PHE A 39 -28.47 -6.70 19.94
C PHE A 39 -27.54 -5.53 19.56
N SER A 40 -27.24 -4.59 20.46
CA SER A 40 -26.33 -3.45 20.18
C SER A 40 -24.97 -3.89 19.62
N ASN A 41 -24.39 -4.96 20.11
CA ASN A 41 -23.13 -5.52 19.63
C ASN A 41 -23.24 -6.03 18.19
N ASN A 42 -24.34 -6.66 17.82
CA ASN A 42 -24.56 -7.14 16.45
C ASN A 42 -24.76 -5.98 15.47
N ILE A 43 -25.48 -4.95 15.93
CA ILE A 43 -25.69 -3.71 15.17
C ILE A 43 -24.34 -2.99 14.98
N ALA A 44 -23.55 -2.86 16.04
CA ALA A 44 -22.20 -2.28 15.97
C ALA A 44 -21.31 -3.06 14.98
N ALA A 45 -21.28 -4.38 15.08
CA ALA A 45 -20.52 -5.22 14.16
C ALA A 45 -20.96 -5.07 12.69
N GLY A 46 -22.26 -4.91 12.44
CA GLY A 46 -22.79 -4.63 11.11
C GLY A 46 -22.30 -3.29 10.55
N PHE A 47 -22.29 -2.24 11.35
CA PHE A 47 -21.77 -0.94 10.97
C PHE A 47 -20.24 -0.95 10.79
N GLU A 48 -19.50 -1.69 11.61
CA GLU A 48 -18.07 -1.89 11.44
C GLU A 48 -17.76 -2.57 10.10
N LEU A 49 -18.51 -3.61 9.74
CA LEU A 49 -18.36 -4.29 8.47
C LEU A 49 -18.63 -3.34 7.30
N LEU A 50 -19.70 -2.55 7.37
CA LEU A 50 -20.05 -1.58 6.35
C LEU A 50 -18.96 -0.51 6.18
N HIS A 51 -18.41 -0.02 7.30
CA HIS A 51 -17.29 0.91 7.29
C HIS A 51 -16.05 0.30 6.64
N ARG A 52 -15.68 -0.93 6.99
CA ARG A 52 -14.53 -1.64 6.41
C ARG A 52 -14.68 -1.88 4.91
N MET A 53 -15.89 -2.15 4.43
CA MET A 53 -16.17 -2.35 3.00
C MET A 53 -16.02 -1.06 2.18
N GLY A 54 -16.30 0.10 2.78
CA GLY A 54 -16.18 1.40 2.12
C GLY A 54 -14.84 2.10 2.34
N LYS A 55 -13.98 1.56 3.19
CA LYS A 55 -12.70 2.19 3.53
C LYS A 55 -11.65 1.91 2.47
N GLU A 56 -11.12 2.98 1.88
CA GLU A 56 -9.90 2.88 1.08
C GLU A 56 -8.68 2.85 2.01
N TYR A 57 -7.89 1.80 1.86
CA TYR A 57 -6.61 1.69 2.56
C TYR A 57 -5.54 2.41 1.74
N ALA A 58 -4.94 3.44 2.33
CA ALA A 58 -3.79 4.08 1.72
C ALA A 58 -2.68 3.06 1.48
N LYS A 59 -2.05 3.15 0.31
CA LYS A 59 -0.90 2.32 -0.03
C LYS A 59 0.22 2.56 1.00
N PRO A 60 0.71 1.53 1.69
CA PRO A 60 1.84 1.68 2.59
C PRO A 60 3.11 2.00 1.77
N PRO A 61 4.06 2.80 2.30
CA PRO A 61 5.35 3.03 1.64
C PRO A 61 6.19 1.75 1.64
N PHE A 62 7.18 1.66 0.74
CA PHE A 62 8.17 0.57 0.79
C PHE A 62 9.05 0.69 2.03
N ASP A 63 9.40 1.92 2.43
CA ASP A 63 10.20 2.20 3.63
C ASP A 63 11.53 1.41 3.64
N LEU A 64 12.28 1.56 2.54
CA LEU A 64 13.59 0.95 2.32
C LEU A 64 14.64 2.06 2.11
N PRO A 65 14.98 2.83 3.17
CA PRO A 65 15.88 3.99 3.04
C PRO A 65 17.35 3.59 2.79
N GLU A 66 17.72 2.34 3.09
CA GLU A 66 19.09 1.85 2.99
C GLU A 66 19.14 0.35 2.73
N THR A 67 20.28 -0.13 2.24
CA THR A 67 20.64 -1.54 2.11
C THR A 67 22.08 -1.75 2.59
N VAL A 68 22.50 -2.99 2.81
CA VAL A 68 23.87 -3.33 3.21
C VAL A 68 24.55 -4.06 2.06
N ILE A 69 25.66 -3.52 1.56
CA ILE A 69 26.49 -4.11 0.51
C ILE A 69 27.91 -4.25 1.05
N ASP A 70 28.46 -5.46 1.05
CA ASP A 70 29.81 -5.76 1.59
C ASP A 70 30.04 -5.20 3.01
N GLY A 71 28.99 -5.24 3.85
CA GLY A 71 29.06 -4.73 5.22
C GLY A 71 28.95 -3.20 5.35
N HIS A 72 28.74 -2.46 4.27
CA HIS A 72 28.57 -1.01 4.26
C HIS A 72 27.08 -0.65 4.08
N GLN A 73 26.60 0.31 4.87
CA GLN A 73 25.28 0.89 4.67
C GLN A 73 25.27 1.79 3.43
N VAL A 74 24.36 1.52 2.50
CA VAL A 74 24.20 2.25 1.24
C VAL A 74 22.81 2.85 1.20
N PRO A 75 22.66 4.18 1.12
CA PRO A 75 21.37 4.82 0.99
C PRO A 75 20.65 4.38 -0.28
N VAL A 76 19.33 4.24 -0.20
CA VAL A 76 18.45 3.85 -1.31
C VAL A 76 17.36 4.88 -1.48
N THR A 77 17.07 5.24 -2.73
CA THR A 77 15.98 6.16 -3.08
C THR A 77 15.02 5.49 -4.05
N GLU A 78 13.72 5.58 -3.75
CA GLU A 78 12.66 5.15 -4.67
C GLU A 78 12.47 6.19 -5.77
N LYS A 79 12.52 5.76 -7.03
CA LYS A 79 12.35 6.63 -8.20
C LYS A 79 11.42 5.99 -9.21
N VAL A 80 10.34 6.69 -9.56
CA VAL A 80 9.50 6.30 -10.69
C VAL A 80 10.26 6.60 -11.99
N VAL A 81 10.62 5.56 -12.73
CA VAL A 81 11.37 5.67 -13.99
C VAL A 81 10.49 5.54 -15.23
N VAL A 82 9.33 4.91 -15.09
CA VAL A 82 8.29 4.85 -16.12
C VAL A 82 6.95 5.10 -15.46
N ASP A 83 6.20 6.04 -16.01
CA ASP A 83 4.84 6.38 -15.59
C ASP A 83 3.87 6.04 -16.73
N LYS A 84 2.92 5.17 -16.45
CA LYS A 84 1.85 4.73 -17.37
C LYS A 84 0.50 4.81 -16.65
N PRO A 85 -0.62 4.95 -17.39
CA PRO A 85 -1.94 5.14 -16.79
C PRO A 85 -2.35 4.10 -15.74
N PHE A 86 -1.86 2.87 -15.85
CA PHE A 86 -2.23 1.76 -14.95
C PHE A 86 -1.04 1.13 -14.24
N CYS A 87 0.19 1.56 -14.53
CA CYS A 87 1.38 0.93 -13.96
C CYS A 87 2.56 1.90 -13.96
N ASN A 88 3.15 2.09 -12.80
CA ASN A 88 4.44 2.73 -12.65
C ASN A 88 5.56 1.67 -12.60
N LEU A 89 6.73 2.02 -13.10
CA LEU A 89 7.94 1.26 -12.84
C LEU A 89 8.80 2.03 -11.85
N ILE A 90 8.99 1.45 -10.67
CA ILE A 90 9.81 2.02 -9.60
C ILE A 90 11.18 1.36 -9.65
N ARG A 91 12.23 2.20 -9.66
CA ARG A 91 13.62 1.80 -9.45
C ARG A 91 14.03 2.12 -8.03
N PHE A 92 14.71 1.21 -7.35
CA PHE A 92 15.40 1.45 -6.10
C PHE A 92 16.84 1.83 -6.41
N GLU A 93 17.14 3.12 -6.42
CA GLU A 93 18.45 3.67 -6.75
C GLU A 93 19.37 3.60 -5.54
N ARG A 94 20.43 2.81 -5.63
CA ARG A 94 21.47 2.67 -4.59
C ARG A 94 22.51 3.78 -4.79
N HIS A 95 22.80 4.56 -3.76
CA HIS A 95 23.81 5.62 -3.79
C HIS A 95 25.17 5.05 -3.38
N LEU A 96 25.83 4.35 -4.32
CA LEU A 96 27.08 3.64 -4.09
C LEU A 96 28.23 4.62 -3.84
N PRO A 97 28.98 4.47 -2.73
CA PRO A 97 30.23 5.20 -2.50
C PRO A 97 31.31 4.74 -3.48
N PRO A 98 32.40 5.50 -3.67
CA PRO A 98 33.49 5.14 -4.60
C PRO A 98 34.10 3.75 -4.34
N SER A 99 34.10 3.28 -3.10
CA SER A 99 34.60 1.96 -2.71
C SER A 99 33.76 0.79 -3.20
N LEU A 100 32.48 1.03 -3.58
CA LEU A 100 31.52 0.01 -4.01
C LEU A 100 31.08 0.20 -5.47
N GLN A 101 31.83 0.94 -6.28
CA GLN A 101 31.48 1.21 -7.67
C GLN A 101 31.43 -0.05 -8.55
N GLN A 102 32.08 -1.15 -8.15
CA GLN A 102 31.97 -2.45 -8.83
C GLN A 102 30.52 -2.97 -8.85
N HIS A 103 29.70 -2.55 -7.88
CA HIS A 103 28.27 -2.90 -7.80
C HIS A 103 27.36 -2.05 -8.71
N ALA A 104 27.90 -1.08 -9.42
CA ALA A 104 27.14 -0.26 -10.37
C ALA A 104 26.61 -1.08 -11.55
N ASP A 105 27.31 -2.14 -11.93
CA ASP A 105 26.98 -3.03 -13.04
C ASP A 105 26.35 -4.36 -12.55
N ASP A 106 25.90 -4.43 -11.31
CA ASP A 106 25.17 -5.59 -10.80
C ASP A 106 23.96 -5.93 -11.67
N PRO A 107 23.56 -7.21 -11.74
CA PRO A 107 22.44 -7.68 -12.56
C PRO A 107 21.15 -6.89 -12.30
N VAL A 108 20.38 -6.66 -13.35
CA VAL A 108 19.07 -6.01 -13.26
C VAL A 108 18.01 -7.06 -12.97
N VAL A 109 17.22 -6.83 -11.91
CA VAL A 109 16.07 -7.65 -11.54
C VAL A 109 14.79 -6.83 -11.67
N LEU A 110 13.83 -7.34 -12.43
CA LEU A 110 12.48 -6.81 -12.52
C LEU A 110 11.54 -7.69 -11.72
N ILE A 111 10.96 -7.13 -10.68
CA ILE A 111 9.91 -7.75 -9.87
C ILE A 111 8.56 -7.33 -10.45
N VAL A 112 7.76 -8.28 -10.88
CA VAL A 112 6.40 -8.01 -11.36
C VAL A 112 5.42 -8.26 -10.22
N ALA A 113 4.85 -7.18 -9.69
CA ALA A 113 3.85 -7.28 -8.63
C ALA A 113 2.56 -7.93 -9.17
N PRO A 114 1.85 -8.74 -8.36
CA PRO A 114 0.58 -9.34 -8.77
C PRO A 114 -0.47 -8.25 -9.01
N LEU A 115 -1.26 -8.42 -10.08
CA LEU A 115 -2.32 -7.47 -10.47
C LEU A 115 -3.55 -7.54 -9.55
N SER A 116 -3.75 -8.65 -8.86
CA SER A 116 -4.98 -8.93 -8.11
C SER A 116 -4.95 -8.36 -6.69
N GLY A 117 -5.39 -7.11 -6.53
CA GLY A 117 -5.85 -6.59 -5.23
C GLY A 117 -4.80 -6.33 -4.16
N HIS A 118 -3.51 -6.35 -4.51
CA HIS A 118 -2.43 -6.11 -3.56
C HIS A 118 -1.51 -4.97 -4.04
N HIS A 119 -1.10 -4.13 -3.10
CA HIS A 119 -0.07 -3.12 -3.39
C HIS A 119 1.28 -3.78 -3.64
N ALA A 120 2.10 -3.19 -4.51
CA ALA A 120 3.46 -3.65 -4.79
C ALA A 120 4.34 -3.73 -3.51
N THR A 121 4.03 -2.92 -2.51
CA THR A 121 4.68 -2.90 -1.19
C THR A 121 4.54 -4.21 -0.40
N LEU A 122 3.64 -5.12 -0.78
CA LEU A 122 3.59 -6.47 -0.23
C LEU A 122 4.89 -7.25 -0.50
N LEU A 123 5.59 -6.90 -1.60
CA LEU A 123 6.86 -7.51 -1.99
C LEU A 123 8.09 -6.77 -1.42
N ARG A 124 7.90 -5.92 -0.40
CA ARG A 124 8.98 -5.17 0.27
C ARG A 124 10.15 -6.05 0.68
N ASP A 125 9.89 -7.19 1.29
CA ASP A 125 10.93 -8.07 1.77
C ASP A 125 11.67 -8.76 0.62
N THR A 126 10.99 -9.02 -0.49
CA THR A 126 11.63 -9.50 -1.72
C THR A 126 12.56 -8.43 -2.31
N VAL A 127 12.11 -7.18 -2.39
CA VAL A 127 12.94 -6.04 -2.81
C VAL A 127 14.16 -5.92 -1.90
N ARG A 128 13.95 -5.92 -0.58
CA ARG A 128 15.02 -5.83 0.43
C ARG A 128 16.07 -6.92 0.24
N ALA A 129 15.62 -8.16 0.02
CA ALA A 129 16.54 -9.30 -0.16
C ALA A 129 17.35 -9.23 -1.45
N MET A 130 16.83 -8.59 -2.51
CA MET A 130 17.50 -8.49 -3.80
C MET A 130 18.44 -7.26 -3.91
N LEU A 131 18.17 -6.22 -3.11
CA LEU A 131 18.89 -4.94 -3.19
C LEU A 131 20.41 -5.01 -2.99
N PRO A 132 20.98 -5.89 -2.13
CA PRO A 132 22.43 -5.96 -1.95
C PRO A 132 23.18 -6.30 -3.24
N ASP A 133 22.67 -7.24 -4.03
CA ASP A 133 23.37 -7.86 -5.16
C ASP A 133 22.80 -7.48 -6.53
N ASN A 134 21.74 -6.64 -6.58
CA ASN A 134 21.04 -6.36 -7.82
C ASN A 134 20.59 -4.90 -7.94
N GLN A 135 20.42 -4.44 -9.18
CA GLN A 135 19.65 -3.25 -9.52
C GLN A 135 18.17 -3.64 -9.57
N VAL A 136 17.37 -3.20 -8.61
CA VAL A 136 15.99 -3.68 -8.44
C VAL A 136 14.99 -2.69 -9.03
N TYR A 137 14.08 -3.22 -9.84
CA TYR A 137 12.90 -2.56 -10.37
C TYR A 137 11.66 -3.32 -9.96
N ILE A 138 10.55 -2.62 -9.74
CA ILE A 138 9.25 -3.24 -9.44
C ILE A 138 8.13 -2.55 -10.21
N THR A 139 7.18 -3.35 -10.71
CA THR A 139 5.92 -2.80 -11.25
C THR A 139 5.00 -2.42 -10.10
N ASP A 140 4.40 -1.24 -10.20
CA ASP A 140 3.47 -0.71 -9.23
C ASP A 140 2.16 -0.35 -9.95
N TRP A 141 1.14 -1.18 -9.72
CA TRP A 141 -0.17 -0.99 -10.34
C TRP A 141 -0.91 0.17 -9.69
N VAL A 142 -1.45 1.04 -10.51
CA VAL A 142 -2.17 2.26 -10.11
C VAL A 142 -3.61 2.14 -10.56
N ASP A 143 -4.53 2.50 -9.69
CA ASP A 143 -5.93 2.71 -10.07
C ASP A 143 -6.01 4.05 -10.82
N ALA A 144 -6.37 4.00 -12.10
CA ALA A 144 -6.54 5.18 -12.96
C ALA A 144 -7.96 5.71 -12.93
#